data_3c60a6c9803ad43c0fafc44cb07c07ee
#
_entry.id   3c60a6c9803ad43c0fafc44cb07c07ee
#
_cell.length_a   1.000
_cell.length_b   1.000
_cell.length_c   1.000
_cell.angle_alpha   90.00
_cell.angle_beta   90.00
_cell.angle_gamma   90.00
#
_symmetry.space_group_name_H-M   'P 1'
#
loop_
_entity.id
_entity.type
_entity.pdbx_description
1 polymer ?
#
loop_
_entity_poly.entity_id
_entity_poly.type
_entity_poly.pdbx_seq_one_letter_code
_entity_poly.pdbx_strand_id
1 'polypeptide(L)'
;LALGIDRLKPVILDKLKKVLAEDGILIRGIYERSDAKVRLQEGMERFKGFIGEPFDTKVEICENGVHYIVDVEDGQKTGFFLDQKYNRLAVQNLCRNLKPAKVLDCFTHTGSFALNAGIAGSEKVLGVDASQLAVDQATENARLNGLEDHVTFQCADVFDLLPKLEQEGEKFDVVILDPPAFTKSRNSIKNAVKGYREINLRGMKLVKD
;
A
#
# COMPACT_ATOMS: atom_id res chain seq x y z
N LEU A 1 10.82 -11.59 -4.61
CA LEU A 1 12.21 -11.55 -4.17
C LEU A 1 12.99 -10.54 -5.00
N ALA A 2 13.73 -9.65 -4.34
CA ALA A 2 14.64 -8.69 -4.99
C ALA A 2 16.06 -8.94 -4.48
N LEU A 3 17.00 -9.20 -5.38
CA LEU A 3 18.38 -9.55 -5.05
C LEU A 3 19.36 -8.51 -5.63
N GLY A 4 20.22 -7.98 -4.76
CA GLY A 4 21.30 -7.06 -5.14
C GLY A 4 22.58 -7.77 -5.57
N ILE A 5 22.74 -9.07 -5.23
CA ILE A 5 23.96 -9.83 -5.50
C ILE A 5 23.62 -11.13 -6.21
N ASP A 6 23.72 -11.14 -7.53
CA ASP A 6 23.36 -12.30 -8.36
C ASP A 6 24.20 -13.55 -8.05
N ARG A 7 25.49 -13.38 -7.72
CA ARG A 7 26.39 -14.48 -7.39
C ARG A 7 25.97 -15.28 -6.16
N LEU A 8 25.34 -14.65 -5.19
CA LEU A 8 24.85 -15.31 -3.97
C LEU A 8 23.40 -15.78 -4.07
N LYS A 9 22.69 -15.48 -5.16
CA LYS A 9 21.31 -15.86 -5.40
C LYS A 9 21.03 -17.34 -5.12
N PRO A 10 21.78 -18.31 -5.70
CA PRO A 10 21.51 -19.74 -5.47
C PRO A 10 21.63 -20.12 -3.99
N VAL A 11 22.63 -19.60 -3.30
CA VAL A 11 22.87 -19.87 -1.87
C VAL A 11 21.74 -19.30 -1.02
N ILE A 12 21.32 -18.06 -1.28
CA ILE A 12 20.23 -17.39 -0.55
C ILE A 12 18.93 -18.18 -0.74
N LEU A 13 18.62 -18.58 -1.98
CA LEU A 13 17.39 -19.32 -2.30
C LEU A 13 17.38 -20.69 -1.64
N ASP A 14 18.51 -21.42 -1.66
CA ASP A 14 18.61 -22.72 -0.99
C ASP A 14 18.35 -22.59 0.52
N LYS A 15 19.00 -21.62 1.16
CA LYS A 15 18.82 -21.38 2.59
C LYS A 15 17.38 -20.93 2.93
N LEU A 16 16.82 -20.02 2.13
CA LEU A 16 15.45 -19.56 2.33
C LEU A 16 14.45 -20.72 2.24
N LYS A 17 14.58 -21.60 1.21
CA LYS A 17 13.73 -22.78 1.06
C LYS A 17 13.82 -23.71 2.27
N LYS A 18 15.05 -23.95 2.79
CA LYS A 18 15.25 -24.81 3.97
C LYS A 18 14.58 -24.24 5.22
N VAL A 19 14.87 -22.99 5.54
CA VAL A 19 14.30 -22.35 6.74
C VAL A 19 12.77 -22.31 6.70
N LEU A 20 12.18 -21.94 5.57
CA LEU A 20 10.72 -21.91 5.43
C LEU A 20 10.12 -23.31 5.54
N ALA A 21 10.79 -24.35 4.99
CA ALA A 21 10.34 -25.73 5.15
C ALA A 21 10.41 -26.21 6.59
N GLU A 22 11.43 -25.85 7.36
CA GLU A 22 11.56 -26.12 8.80
C GLU A 22 10.40 -25.49 9.60
N ASP A 23 9.94 -24.30 9.18
CA ASP A 23 8.77 -23.60 9.75
C ASP A 23 7.42 -24.15 9.22
N GLY A 24 7.43 -25.20 8.40
CA GLY A 24 6.22 -25.79 7.81
C GLY A 24 5.62 -24.96 6.67
N ILE A 25 6.34 -23.98 6.14
CA ILE A 25 5.87 -23.11 5.06
C ILE A 25 6.25 -23.71 3.71
N LEU A 26 5.25 -24.11 2.92
CA LEU A 26 5.43 -24.58 1.56
C LEU A 26 5.51 -23.40 0.59
N ILE A 27 6.65 -23.25 -0.07
CA ILE A 27 6.84 -22.25 -1.12
C ILE A 27 6.12 -22.73 -2.39
N ARG A 28 5.08 -22.01 -2.82
CA ARG A 28 4.35 -22.29 -4.06
C ARG A 28 5.13 -21.86 -5.30
N GLY A 29 5.90 -20.78 -5.21
CA GLY A 29 6.72 -20.27 -6.30
C GLY A 29 7.58 -19.09 -5.87
N ILE A 30 8.51 -18.70 -6.71
CA ILE A 30 9.41 -17.57 -6.47
C ILE A 30 9.42 -16.69 -7.71
N TYR A 31 9.10 -15.39 -7.51
CA TYR A 31 9.20 -14.38 -8.53
C TYR A 31 10.30 -13.36 -8.14
N GLU A 32 11.27 -13.17 -9.03
CA GLU A 32 12.36 -12.21 -8.81
C GLU A 32 11.99 -10.83 -9.34
N ARG A 33 12.16 -9.81 -8.51
CA ARG A 33 12.00 -8.39 -8.84
C ARG A 33 13.32 -7.67 -8.64
N SER A 34 14.28 -7.93 -9.53
CA SER A 34 15.60 -7.28 -9.59
C SER A 34 15.64 -6.25 -10.73
N ASP A 35 14.56 -5.47 -10.88
CA ASP A 35 14.34 -4.51 -11.96
C ASP A 35 14.61 -3.04 -11.57
N ALA A 36 15.17 -2.80 -10.37
CA ALA A 36 15.52 -1.47 -9.90
C ALA A 36 16.64 -0.82 -10.74
N LYS A 37 16.48 0.49 -11.08
CA LYS A 37 17.46 1.22 -11.90
C LYS A 37 18.86 1.31 -11.29
N VAL A 38 18.97 1.25 -9.96
CA VAL A 38 20.25 1.27 -9.23
C VAL A 38 21.17 0.11 -9.64
N ARG A 39 20.63 -1.03 -10.07
CA ARG A 39 21.42 -2.17 -10.53
C ARG A 39 22.33 -1.82 -11.71
N LEU A 40 21.84 -1.00 -12.65
CA LEU A 40 22.63 -0.53 -13.79
C LEU A 40 23.84 0.32 -13.34
N GLN A 41 23.69 1.08 -12.27
CA GLN A 41 24.80 1.89 -11.70
C GLN A 41 25.87 1.02 -11.03
N GLU A 42 25.50 -0.17 -10.59
CA GLU A 42 26.40 -1.18 -9.99
C GLU A 42 26.93 -2.19 -11.02
N GLY A 43 26.67 -1.96 -12.32
CA GLY A 43 27.13 -2.84 -13.40
C GLY A 43 26.35 -4.15 -13.50
N MET A 44 25.18 -4.25 -12.90
CA MET A 44 24.31 -5.43 -12.95
C MET A 44 23.15 -5.22 -13.92
N GLU A 45 22.74 -6.27 -14.62
CA GLU A 45 21.56 -6.24 -15.45
C GLU A 45 20.27 -6.22 -14.62
N ARG A 46 19.22 -5.61 -15.17
CA ARG A 46 17.88 -5.66 -14.61
C ARG A 46 17.25 -7.00 -14.97
N PHE A 47 16.60 -7.62 -14.01
CA PHE A 47 15.89 -8.88 -14.21
C PHE A 47 14.53 -8.87 -13.51
N LYS A 48 13.53 -9.45 -14.18
CA LYS A 48 12.18 -9.68 -13.66
C LYS A 48 11.70 -11.02 -14.23
N GLY A 49 11.27 -11.95 -13.38
CA GLY A 49 10.81 -13.26 -13.86
C GLY A 49 10.73 -14.33 -12.79
N PHE A 50 10.24 -15.49 -13.22
CA PHE A 50 10.12 -16.67 -12.36
C PHE A 50 11.48 -17.33 -12.07
N ILE A 51 11.62 -17.85 -10.87
CA ILE A 51 12.72 -18.75 -10.49
C ILE A 51 12.11 -20.14 -10.25
N GLY A 52 12.32 -21.04 -11.18
CA GLY A 52 11.65 -22.34 -11.24
C GLY A 52 10.34 -22.27 -12.04
N GLU A 53 9.35 -23.07 -11.63
CA GLU A 53 8.09 -23.17 -12.35
C GLU A 53 7.25 -21.88 -12.25
N PRO A 54 6.60 -21.46 -13.35
CA PRO A 54 5.65 -20.36 -13.34
C PRO A 54 4.42 -20.64 -12.47
N PHE A 55 3.84 -19.57 -11.92
CA PHE A 55 2.61 -19.60 -11.14
C PHE A 55 1.78 -18.36 -11.44
N ASP A 56 0.50 -18.33 -11.00
CA ASP A 56 -0.33 -17.14 -11.09
C ASP A 56 0.25 -16.05 -10.19
N THR A 57 0.65 -14.93 -10.81
CA THR A 57 1.30 -13.80 -10.12
C THR A 57 0.34 -12.97 -9.27
N LYS A 58 -0.97 -13.12 -9.48
CA LYS A 58 -2.00 -12.56 -8.62
C LYS A 58 -2.29 -13.52 -7.48
N VAL A 59 -1.76 -13.22 -6.31
CA VAL A 59 -1.87 -14.06 -5.12
C VAL A 59 -2.73 -13.39 -4.07
N GLU A 60 -3.62 -14.16 -3.47
CA GLU A 60 -4.34 -13.72 -2.29
C GLU A 60 -3.45 -13.84 -1.05
N ILE A 61 -3.41 -12.77 -0.26
CA ILE A 61 -2.78 -12.73 1.06
C ILE A 61 -3.79 -12.29 2.11
N CYS A 62 -3.57 -12.67 3.37
CA CYS A 62 -4.35 -12.20 4.51
C CYS A 62 -3.42 -11.51 5.53
N GLU A 63 -3.75 -10.27 5.90
CA GLU A 63 -3.03 -9.53 6.93
C GLU A 63 -4.03 -8.79 7.83
N ASN A 64 -3.89 -8.94 9.14
CA ASN A 64 -4.79 -8.33 10.15
C ASN A 64 -6.27 -8.71 9.95
N GLY A 65 -6.56 -9.88 9.35
CA GLY A 65 -7.91 -10.31 9.00
C GLY A 65 -8.49 -9.66 7.75
N VAL A 66 -7.70 -8.91 7.00
CA VAL A 66 -8.07 -8.34 5.69
C VAL A 66 -7.42 -9.15 4.58
N HIS A 67 -8.19 -9.49 3.56
CA HIS A 67 -7.75 -10.20 2.38
C HIS A 67 -7.40 -9.22 1.25
N TYR A 68 -6.31 -9.48 0.54
CA TYR A 68 -5.84 -8.67 -0.58
C TYR A 68 -5.43 -9.54 -1.75
N ILE A 69 -5.77 -9.15 -2.95
CA ILE A 69 -5.11 -9.65 -4.15
C ILE A 69 -3.85 -8.82 -4.38
N VAL A 70 -2.71 -9.49 -4.41
CA VAL A 70 -1.39 -8.87 -4.61
C VAL A 70 -0.81 -9.38 -5.92
N ASP A 71 -0.44 -8.48 -6.82
CA ASP A 71 0.27 -8.81 -8.04
C ASP A 71 1.79 -8.73 -7.81
N VAL A 72 2.44 -9.89 -7.72
CA VAL A 72 3.90 -9.94 -7.48
C VAL A 72 4.71 -9.59 -8.73
N GLU A 73 4.09 -9.61 -9.91
CA GLU A 73 4.71 -9.23 -11.17
C GLU A 73 4.63 -7.74 -11.45
N ASP A 74 3.42 -7.16 -11.45
CA ASP A 74 3.18 -5.78 -11.86
C ASP A 74 2.87 -4.83 -10.70
N GLY A 75 2.65 -5.36 -9.51
CA GLY A 75 2.44 -4.56 -8.31
C GLY A 75 3.63 -3.65 -7.98
N GLN A 76 3.35 -2.54 -7.32
CA GLN A 76 4.37 -1.57 -6.91
C GLN A 76 5.39 -2.24 -5.97
N LYS A 77 6.68 -1.97 -6.16
CA LYS A 77 7.80 -2.64 -5.46
C LYS A 77 7.73 -4.17 -5.66
N THR A 78 7.38 -4.91 -4.61
CA THR A 78 7.21 -6.37 -4.61
C THR A 78 5.75 -6.82 -4.52
N GLY A 79 4.81 -5.88 -4.79
CA GLY A 79 3.37 -6.11 -4.81
C GLY A 79 2.62 -5.60 -3.57
N PHE A 80 3.27 -5.60 -2.39
CA PHE A 80 2.66 -5.16 -1.14
C PHE A 80 3.68 -4.53 -0.18
N PHE A 81 3.25 -3.58 0.65
CA PHE A 81 4.11 -2.87 1.61
C PHE A 81 4.08 -3.57 2.97
N LEU A 82 4.87 -4.63 3.12
CA LEU A 82 4.91 -5.45 4.35
C LEU A 82 5.33 -4.68 5.60
N ASP A 83 6.17 -3.65 5.44
CA ASP A 83 6.67 -2.79 6.51
C ASP A 83 5.57 -1.98 7.21
N GLN A 84 4.41 -1.75 6.54
CA GLN A 84 3.27 -1.00 7.08
C GLN A 84 2.27 -1.86 7.89
N LYS A 85 2.53 -3.15 8.09
CA LYS A 85 1.61 -4.08 8.77
C LYS A 85 1.09 -3.56 10.11
N TYR A 86 1.99 -3.09 10.95
CA TYR A 86 1.63 -2.61 12.29
C TYR A 86 0.95 -1.24 12.26
N ASN A 87 1.27 -0.39 11.30
CA ASN A 87 0.58 0.89 11.09
C ASN A 87 -0.87 0.65 10.65
N ARG A 88 -1.11 -0.30 9.75
CA ARG A 88 -2.47 -0.72 9.35
C ARG A 88 -3.25 -1.28 10.54
N LEU A 89 -2.61 -2.13 11.36
CA LEU A 89 -3.23 -2.65 12.58
C LEU A 89 -3.55 -1.53 13.60
N ALA A 90 -2.69 -0.52 13.72
CA ALA A 90 -2.94 0.63 14.59
C ALA A 90 -4.18 1.42 14.13
N VAL A 91 -4.33 1.66 12.83
CA VAL A 91 -5.54 2.28 12.25
C VAL A 91 -6.78 1.43 12.54
N GLN A 92 -6.71 0.11 12.34
CA GLN A 92 -7.80 -0.80 12.64
C GLN A 92 -8.24 -0.70 14.12
N ASN A 93 -7.29 -0.70 15.04
CA ASN A 93 -7.58 -0.59 16.49
C ASN A 93 -8.13 0.79 16.86
N LEU A 94 -7.61 1.87 16.27
CA LEU A 94 -8.14 3.22 16.46
C LEU A 94 -9.61 3.30 16.02
N CYS A 95 -9.93 2.84 14.81
CA CYS A 95 -11.29 2.88 14.28
C CYS A 95 -12.27 2.02 15.11
N ARG A 96 -11.84 0.89 15.67
CA ARG A 96 -12.67 0.09 16.59
C ARG A 96 -13.12 0.88 17.81
N ASN A 97 -12.31 1.80 18.30
CA ASN A 97 -12.60 2.62 19.47
C ASN A 97 -13.43 3.88 19.17
N LEU A 98 -13.46 4.31 17.88
CA LEU A 98 -14.12 5.54 17.43
C LEU A 98 -15.47 5.27 16.73
N LYS A 99 -16.14 4.17 17.02
CA LYS A 99 -17.41 3.81 16.33
C LYS A 99 -18.57 4.73 16.69
N PRO A 100 -19.38 5.13 15.68
CA PRO A 100 -19.17 5.00 14.25
C PRO A 100 -18.10 5.99 13.75
N ALA A 101 -17.17 5.55 12.91
CA ALA A 101 -16.09 6.40 12.40
C ALA A 101 -16.27 6.71 10.90
N LYS A 102 -16.06 7.96 10.52
CA LYS A 102 -15.90 8.40 9.14
C LYS A 102 -14.42 8.61 8.85
N VAL A 103 -13.87 7.91 7.87
CA VAL A 103 -12.42 7.83 7.61
C VAL A 103 -12.09 8.31 6.20
N LEU A 104 -11.04 9.12 6.08
CA LEU A 104 -10.42 9.50 4.81
C LEU A 104 -9.01 8.91 4.75
N ASP A 105 -8.72 8.13 3.70
CA ASP A 105 -7.40 7.53 3.43
C ASP A 105 -6.82 8.12 2.14
N CYS A 106 -5.87 9.04 2.27
CA CYS A 106 -5.20 9.69 1.16
C CYS A 106 -3.95 8.92 0.74
N PHE A 107 -3.73 8.78 -0.56
CA PHE A 107 -2.69 7.94 -1.14
C PHE A 107 -2.91 6.46 -0.83
N THR A 108 -4.16 6.05 -0.94
CA THR A 108 -4.65 4.74 -0.45
C THR A 108 -4.03 3.54 -1.17
N HIS A 109 -3.41 3.75 -2.37
CA HIS A 109 -2.84 2.70 -3.21
C HIS A 109 -3.88 1.59 -3.44
N THR A 110 -3.61 0.36 -3.05
CA THR A 110 -4.55 -0.78 -3.17
C THR A 110 -5.57 -0.88 -2.03
N GLY A 111 -5.78 0.20 -1.31
CA GLY A 111 -6.82 0.32 -0.27
C GLY A 111 -6.42 -0.21 1.10
N SER A 112 -5.14 -0.48 1.35
CA SER A 112 -4.75 -1.27 2.51
C SER A 112 -5.07 -0.62 3.87
N PHE A 113 -4.95 0.69 4.03
CA PHE A 113 -5.37 1.40 5.24
C PHE A 113 -6.89 1.53 5.32
N ALA A 114 -7.54 1.92 4.20
CA ALA A 114 -8.98 2.05 4.11
C ALA A 114 -9.72 0.75 4.49
N LEU A 115 -9.23 -0.41 3.99
CA LEU A 115 -9.81 -1.71 4.30
C LEU A 115 -9.64 -2.11 5.77
N ASN A 116 -8.47 -1.79 6.38
CA ASN A 116 -8.29 -1.99 7.82
C ASN A 116 -9.24 -1.11 8.66
N ALA A 117 -9.52 0.13 8.23
CA ALA A 117 -10.55 0.96 8.84
C ALA A 117 -11.95 0.37 8.64
N GLY A 118 -12.27 -0.14 7.45
CA GLY A 118 -13.55 -0.74 7.12
C GLY A 118 -13.86 -1.99 7.95
N ILE A 119 -12.93 -2.95 8.01
CA ILE A 119 -13.13 -4.20 8.80
C ILE A 119 -13.18 -3.93 10.31
N ALA A 120 -12.67 -2.79 10.76
CA ALA A 120 -12.83 -2.32 12.13
C ALA A 120 -14.27 -1.89 12.44
N GLY A 121 -15.14 -1.76 11.45
CA GLY A 121 -16.53 -1.34 11.55
C GLY A 121 -16.71 0.18 11.49
N SER A 122 -15.88 0.88 10.73
CA SER A 122 -16.12 2.28 10.37
C SER A 122 -17.41 2.41 9.57
N GLU A 123 -18.17 3.48 9.79
CA GLU A 123 -19.45 3.72 9.12
C GLU A 123 -19.25 4.06 7.64
N LYS A 124 -18.24 4.86 7.33
CA LYS A 124 -17.90 5.28 6.00
C LYS A 124 -16.42 5.51 5.83
N VAL A 125 -15.84 4.91 4.82
CA VAL A 125 -14.43 5.07 4.47
C VAL A 125 -14.31 5.52 3.02
N LEU A 126 -13.55 6.60 2.79
CA LEU A 126 -13.17 7.06 1.46
C LEU A 126 -11.67 6.91 1.28
N GLY A 127 -11.23 6.04 0.39
CA GLY A 127 -9.86 5.92 -0.07
C GLY A 127 -9.63 6.73 -1.35
N VAL A 128 -8.50 7.43 -1.45
CA VAL A 128 -8.19 8.28 -2.61
C VAL A 128 -6.78 8.00 -3.11
N ASP A 129 -6.65 7.81 -4.41
CA ASP A 129 -5.36 7.69 -5.10
C ASP A 129 -5.43 8.36 -6.48
N ALA A 130 -4.31 8.85 -6.97
CA ALA A 130 -4.23 9.43 -8.31
C ALA A 130 -4.18 8.38 -9.43
N SER A 131 -3.91 7.12 -9.11
CA SER A 131 -3.83 6.00 -10.03
C SER A 131 -5.16 5.28 -10.15
N GLN A 132 -5.78 5.32 -11.33
CA GLN A 132 -7.02 4.57 -11.60
C GLN A 132 -6.80 3.06 -11.38
N LEU A 133 -5.66 2.52 -11.80
CA LEU A 133 -5.34 1.10 -11.58
C LEU A 133 -5.30 0.72 -10.10
N ALA A 134 -4.74 1.60 -9.25
CA ALA A 134 -4.73 1.38 -7.81
C ALA A 134 -6.14 1.43 -7.21
N VAL A 135 -6.98 2.38 -7.65
CA VAL A 135 -8.39 2.51 -7.25
C VAL A 135 -9.20 1.28 -7.67
N ASP A 136 -9.02 0.79 -8.89
CA ASP A 136 -9.70 -0.42 -9.38
C ASP A 136 -9.32 -1.63 -8.51
N GLN A 137 -8.05 -1.82 -8.21
CA GLN A 137 -7.57 -2.89 -7.35
C GLN A 137 -8.06 -2.75 -5.90
N ALA A 138 -8.09 -1.53 -5.36
CA ALA A 138 -8.63 -1.26 -4.03
C ALA A 138 -10.13 -1.60 -3.95
N THR A 139 -10.89 -1.30 -5.00
CA THR A 139 -12.32 -1.63 -5.12
C THR A 139 -12.53 -3.14 -5.17
N GLU A 140 -11.71 -3.87 -5.92
CA GLU A 140 -11.71 -5.34 -5.94
C GLU A 140 -11.41 -5.92 -4.55
N ASN A 141 -10.42 -5.38 -3.85
CA ASN A 141 -10.08 -5.78 -2.49
C ASN A 141 -11.23 -5.48 -1.50
N ALA A 142 -12.00 -4.38 -1.68
CA ALA A 142 -13.17 -4.12 -0.86
C ALA A 142 -14.24 -5.21 -1.06
N ARG A 143 -14.53 -5.59 -2.30
CA ARG A 143 -15.47 -6.68 -2.62
C ARG A 143 -15.02 -8.02 -2.05
N LEU A 144 -13.73 -8.34 -2.15
CA LEU A 144 -13.14 -9.56 -1.59
C LEU A 144 -13.40 -9.69 -0.08
N ASN A 145 -13.51 -8.56 0.62
CA ASN A 145 -13.76 -8.48 2.06
C ASN A 145 -15.23 -8.20 2.43
N GLY A 146 -16.14 -8.05 1.46
CA GLY A 146 -17.55 -7.68 1.69
C GLY A 146 -17.70 -6.29 2.32
N LEU A 147 -16.85 -5.33 1.93
CA LEU A 147 -16.80 -3.98 2.49
C LEU A 147 -17.28 -2.89 1.52
N GLU A 148 -17.69 -3.24 0.30
CA GLU A 148 -18.03 -2.33 -0.79
C GLU A 148 -19.18 -1.37 -0.47
N ASP A 149 -20.05 -1.71 0.47
CA ASP A 149 -21.19 -0.88 0.86
C ASP A 149 -20.77 0.39 1.64
N HIS A 150 -19.63 0.36 2.32
CA HIS A 150 -19.18 1.46 3.18
C HIS A 150 -17.71 1.86 3.00
N VAL A 151 -16.92 1.09 2.27
CA VAL A 151 -15.56 1.44 1.85
C VAL A 151 -15.56 1.72 0.35
N THR A 152 -15.37 2.97 -0.01
CA THR A 152 -15.39 3.43 -1.40
C THR A 152 -14.07 4.05 -1.80
N PHE A 153 -13.75 4.02 -3.09
CA PHE A 153 -12.51 4.56 -3.61
C PHE A 153 -12.76 5.56 -4.72
N GLN A 154 -11.90 6.59 -4.78
CA GLN A 154 -11.98 7.65 -5.78
C GLN A 154 -10.61 7.90 -6.40
N CYS A 155 -10.56 7.94 -7.74
CA CYS A 155 -9.38 8.41 -8.47
C CYS A 155 -9.37 9.94 -8.47
N ALA A 156 -8.43 10.54 -7.73
CA ALA A 156 -8.27 12.00 -7.67
C ALA A 156 -6.86 12.37 -7.17
N ASP A 157 -6.41 13.57 -7.55
CA ASP A 157 -5.24 14.17 -6.93
C ASP A 157 -5.61 14.69 -5.53
N VAL A 158 -4.89 14.25 -4.51
CA VAL A 158 -5.11 14.63 -3.11
C VAL A 158 -4.93 16.14 -2.91
N PHE A 159 -4.01 16.80 -3.67
CA PHE A 159 -3.81 18.24 -3.59
C PHE A 159 -5.01 19.05 -4.09
N ASP A 160 -5.79 18.49 -5.01
CA ASP A 160 -7.02 19.12 -5.52
C ASP A 160 -8.24 18.74 -4.65
N LEU A 161 -8.28 17.51 -4.16
CA LEU A 161 -9.42 16.99 -3.40
C LEU A 161 -9.53 17.58 -2.00
N LEU A 162 -8.42 17.67 -1.23
CA LEU A 162 -8.48 18.16 0.15
C LEU A 162 -9.05 19.59 0.25
N PRO A 163 -8.65 20.57 -0.61
CA PRO A 163 -9.28 21.87 -0.64
C PRO A 163 -10.78 21.84 -0.92
N LYS A 164 -11.21 20.97 -1.81
CA LYS A 164 -12.63 20.81 -2.17
C LYS A 164 -13.44 20.28 -0.98
N LEU A 165 -12.96 19.23 -0.32
CA LEU A 165 -13.61 18.68 0.88
C LEU A 165 -13.68 19.73 2.02
N GLU A 166 -12.63 20.56 2.19
CA GLU A 166 -12.64 21.67 3.15
C GLU A 166 -13.72 22.71 2.81
N GLN A 167 -13.87 23.08 1.53
CA GLN A 167 -14.90 24.03 1.06
C GLN A 167 -16.33 23.47 1.22
N GLU A 168 -16.50 22.16 1.05
CA GLU A 168 -17.76 21.45 1.23
C GLU A 168 -18.12 21.26 2.72
N GLY A 169 -17.23 21.60 3.63
CA GLY A 169 -17.43 21.46 5.07
C GLY A 169 -17.36 19.99 5.55
N GLU A 170 -16.75 19.12 4.76
CA GLU A 170 -16.58 17.70 5.11
C GLU A 170 -15.67 17.55 6.31
N LYS A 171 -16.04 16.61 7.21
CA LYS A 171 -15.26 16.27 8.40
C LYS A 171 -15.17 14.76 8.59
N PHE A 172 -14.04 14.31 9.12
CA PHE A 172 -13.71 12.91 9.33
C PHE A 172 -13.23 12.70 10.77
N ASP A 173 -13.48 11.52 11.31
CA ASP A 173 -12.95 11.12 12.63
C ASP A 173 -11.49 10.74 12.54
N VAL A 174 -11.07 10.19 11.38
CA VAL A 174 -9.68 9.82 11.08
C VAL A 174 -9.31 10.27 9.67
N VAL A 175 -8.16 10.91 9.54
CA VAL A 175 -7.54 11.25 8.24
C VAL A 175 -6.17 10.59 8.18
N ILE A 176 -5.96 9.74 7.20
CA ILE A 176 -4.70 9.02 6.96
C ILE A 176 -3.98 9.72 5.81
N LEU A 177 -2.70 10.03 6.01
CA LEU A 177 -1.83 10.67 5.03
C LEU A 177 -0.54 9.85 4.91
N ASP A 178 -0.44 9.00 3.90
CA ASP A 178 0.76 8.21 3.59
C ASP A 178 1.28 8.53 2.18
N PRO A 179 1.75 9.78 1.95
CA PRO A 179 2.17 10.22 0.64
C PRO A 179 3.46 9.52 0.17
N PRO A 180 3.65 9.40 -1.14
CA PRO A 180 4.95 9.01 -1.68
C PRO A 180 6.00 10.08 -1.36
N ALA A 181 7.28 9.72 -1.46
CA ALA A 181 8.35 10.69 -1.30
C ALA A 181 8.26 11.79 -2.37
N PHE A 182 7.98 13.03 -1.94
CA PHE A 182 7.84 14.19 -2.86
C PHE A 182 9.16 14.68 -3.44
N THR A 183 10.30 14.13 -2.98
CA THR A 183 11.60 14.42 -3.57
C THR A 183 12.50 13.18 -3.60
N LYS A 184 13.28 13.09 -4.68
CA LYS A 184 14.37 12.12 -4.83
C LYS A 184 15.74 12.81 -4.96
N SER A 185 15.78 14.15 -4.83
CA SER A 185 17.02 14.92 -4.97
C SER A 185 17.11 16.07 -3.97
N ARG A 186 18.33 16.45 -3.58
CA ARG A 186 18.57 17.58 -2.67
C ARG A 186 18.02 18.90 -3.22
N ASN A 187 18.01 19.09 -4.51
CA ASN A 187 17.57 20.34 -5.15
C ASN A 187 16.06 20.58 -5.04
N SER A 188 15.26 19.54 -4.79
CA SER A 188 13.79 19.64 -4.70
C SER A 188 13.25 19.62 -3.25
N ILE A 189 14.13 19.64 -2.24
CA ILE A 189 13.73 19.59 -0.81
C ILE A 189 12.74 20.69 -0.44
N LYS A 190 12.99 21.95 -0.88
CA LYS A 190 12.09 23.09 -0.57
C LYS A 190 10.66 22.85 -1.08
N ASN A 191 10.52 22.27 -2.26
CA ASN A 191 9.21 21.97 -2.84
C ASN A 191 8.54 20.80 -2.12
N ALA A 192 9.33 19.77 -1.75
CA ALA A 192 8.82 18.65 -0.97
C ALA A 192 8.28 19.11 0.41
N VAL A 193 9.02 19.98 1.11
CA VAL A 193 8.57 20.54 2.40
C VAL A 193 7.25 21.30 2.23
N LYS A 194 7.09 22.08 1.16
CA LYS A 194 5.82 22.77 0.86
C LYS A 194 4.68 21.76 0.63
N GLY A 195 4.93 20.71 -0.14
CA GLY A 195 3.93 19.66 -0.39
C GLY A 195 3.50 18.95 0.89
N TYR A 196 4.45 18.49 1.71
CA TYR A 196 4.14 17.87 3.00
C TYR A 196 3.38 18.83 3.93
N ARG A 197 3.80 20.11 4.00
CA ARG A 197 3.08 21.11 4.81
C ARG A 197 1.64 21.29 4.34
N GLU A 198 1.43 21.37 3.03
CA GLU A 198 0.09 21.58 2.46
C GLU A 198 -0.85 20.44 2.80
N ILE A 199 -0.47 19.18 2.51
CA ILE A 199 -1.34 18.03 2.77
C ILE A 199 -1.62 17.85 4.28
N ASN A 200 -0.61 18.05 5.14
CA ASN A 200 -0.80 17.93 6.58
C ASN A 200 -1.73 19.03 7.12
N LEU A 201 -1.54 20.28 6.69
CA LEU A 201 -2.40 21.38 7.11
C LEU A 201 -3.87 21.14 6.71
N ARG A 202 -4.09 20.69 5.47
CA ARG A 202 -5.45 20.42 4.98
C ARG A 202 -6.05 19.18 5.64
N GLY A 203 -5.26 18.12 5.82
CA GLY A 203 -5.72 16.93 6.54
C GLY A 203 -6.16 17.27 7.97
N MET A 204 -5.38 18.05 8.72
CA MET A 204 -5.75 18.51 10.07
C MET A 204 -7.06 19.30 10.10
N LYS A 205 -7.31 20.16 9.08
CA LYS A 205 -8.57 20.91 8.98
C LYS A 205 -9.79 20.03 8.71
N LEU A 206 -9.61 18.85 8.14
CA LEU A 206 -10.68 17.91 7.87
C LEU A 206 -10.99 16.99 9.06
N VAL A 207 -10.16 16.95 10.08
CA VAL A 207 -10.45 16.19 11.30
C VAL A 207 -11.54 16.93 12.11
N LYS A 208 -12.47 16.18 12.71
CA LYS A 208 -13.45 16.69 13.67
C LYS A 208 -12.73 17.26 14.90
N ASP A 209 -13.34 18.26 15.53
CA ASP A 209 -12.88 18.82 16.80
C ASP A 209 -13.00 17.83 17.95
#